data_3a019107a57b730101f50625eb0e893f
#
_entry.id   3a019107a57b730101f50625eb0e893f
#
_cell.length_a   1.000
_cell.length_b   1.000
_cell.length_c   1.000
_cell.angle_alpha   90.00
_cell.angle_beta   90.00
_cell.angle_gamma   90.00
#
_symmetry.space_group_name_H-M   'P 1'
#
loop_
_entity.id
_entity.type
_entity.pdbx_description
1 polymer ?
#
loop_
_entity_poly.entity_id
_entity_poly.type
_entity_poly.pdbx_seq_one_letter_code
_entity_poly.pdbx_strand_id
1 'polypeptide(L)'
;MSVSVPRLVAWETTRRCNLRCGHCRANAGNCGCDGELSFAEAKALVDGIASFAKPILILTGGEPLLCEWIFDIAGYAKAKGLRPVLGTNATLIDAATAKKIAEAGIGRISVSLDFPDAKRHDAFRGVDGAFEAAKRGIANATEAGIEVQINTTVTKKNRDLVGEMHDLAARLGAKAFHPFLLVPAGRGKSLEDAGLSAQEYENTLGFICRLASESKLEIKPTDAPQYQRIIRQQCGDAVCTGKGCLAGTGFAFVGHTGDVQPCGYFEFRAGNIREKPFPEIWRDAKVFADLRNPDLLKGKCGLCEYRSVCGGCRARALAASGDYLAEEPFCAHVPDRVLLKELQENFPVVDRPYAEIGKRLGIDERQCHERTMSLTRRGMIRRIGASLNPGKIGYSSTLVAFKVPPERLDEVAQKVSAYEEVTHNYSRDNEWNLWFTIVAENRGAVKRVVETLKRECGVSDALELPAEKTYKLKAVFS
;
A
#
# COMPACT_ATOMS: atom_id res chain seq x y z
N MET A 1 7.66 18.73 -11.46
CA MET A 1 7.76 18.10 -10.11
C MET A 1 9.14 17.48 -9.99
N SER A 2 9.87 17.70 -8.89
CA SER A 2 11.16 17.07 -8.65
C SER A 2 10.95 15.56 -8.49
N VAL A 3 11.71 14.75 -9.22
CA VAL A 3 11.67 13.30 -9.11
C VAL A 3 12.25 12.92 -7.75
N SER A 4 11.49 12.12 -6.95
CA SER A 4 11.99 11.61 -5.67
C SER A 4 13.23 10.75 -5.87
N VAL A 5 14.22 10.89 -4.99
CA VAL A 5 15.44 10.05 -5.01
C VAL A 5 15.20 8.73 -4.28
N PRO A 6 15.89 7.63 -4.64
CA PRO A 6 15.79 6.37 -3.91
C PRO A 6 16.38 6.53 -2.50
N ARG A 7 15.68 6.00 -1.51
CA ARG A 7 16.15 5.89 -0.11
C ARG A 7 16.86 4.58 0.16
N LEU A 8 16.54 3.57 -0.62
CA LEU A 8 17.07 2.21 -0.54
C LEU A 8 17.40 1.72 -1.94
N VAL A 9 18.58 1.17 -2.12
CA VAL A 9 18.95 0.41 -3.33
C VAL A 9 19.45 -0.95 -2.88
N ALA A 10 18.75 -2.02 -3.26
CA ALA A 10 19.23 -3.39 -3.05
C ALA A 10 19.96 -3.86 -4.32
N TRP A 11 21.11 -4.47 -4.13
CA TRP A 11 21.94 -4.95 -5.23
C TRP A 11 22.32 -6.41 -5.02
N GLU A 12 21.90 -7.26 -5.95
CA GLU A 12 22.28 -8.66 -6.05
C GLU A 12 23.69 -8.73 -6.65
N THR A 13 24.71 -8.87 -5.79
CA THR A 13 26.13 -8.83 -6.20
C THR A 13 26.56 -10.11 -6.89
N THR A 14 25.92 -11.25 -6.59
CA THR A 14 26.15 -12.56 -7.19
C THR A 14 24.91 -13.44 -7.06
N ARG A 15 24.75 -14.44 -7.93
CA ARG A 15 23.79 -15.54 -7.76
C ARG A 15 24.38 -16.80 -7.12
N ARG A 16 25.67 -16.82 -6.83
CA ARG A 16 26.28 -17.91 -6.06
C ARG A 16 25.72 -17.95 -4.65
N CYS A 17 25.35 -19.14 -4.18
CA CYS A 17 24.84 -19.35 -2.82
C CYS A 17 25.20 -20.76 -2.35
N ASN A 18 25.57 -20.86 -1.09
CA ASN A 18 25.84 -22.13 -0.41
C ASN A 18 24.56 -22.80 0.15
N LEU A 19 23.37 -22.16 0.02
CA LEU A 19 22.07 -22.71 0.40
C LEU A 19 21.20 -22.99 -0.84
N ARG A 20 20.10 -23.79 -0.63
CA ARG A 20 19.13 -24.19 -1.67
C ARG A 20 17.67 -23.92 -1.26
N CYS A 21 17.40 -22.74 -0.72
CA CYS A 21 16.09 -22.37 -0.18
C CYS A 21 14.96 -22.60 -1.18
N GLY A 22 13.85 -23.24 -0.74
CA GLY A 22 12.70 -23.50 -1.58
C GLY A 22 11.95 -22.23 -2.03
N HIS A 23 12.05 -21.14 -1.26
CA HIS A 23 11.43 -19.83 -1.54
C HIS A 23 12.36 -18.82 -2.23
N CYS A 24 13.55 -19.25 -2.72
CA CYS A 24 14.56 -18.33 -3.25
C CYS A 24 14.05 -17.58 -4.48
N ARG A 25 13.95 -16.23 -4.39
CA ARG A 25 13.54 -15.37 -5.49
C ARG A 25 14.53 -15.37 -6.66
N ALA A 26 15.84 -15.52 -6.34
CA ALA A 26 16.92 -15.42 -7.31
C ALA A 26 17.24 -16.72 -8.05
N ASN A 27 16.62 -17.85 -7.66
CA ASN A 27 17.03 -19.18 -8.12
C ASN A 27 18.52 -19.46 -7.88
N ALA A 28 19.09 -18.86 -6.83
CA ALA A 28 20.51 -18.96 -6.51
C ALA A 28 20.96 -20.42 -6.25
N GLY A 29 22.22 -20.71 -6.54
CA GLY A 29 22.83 -22.03 -6.38
C GLY A 29 24.36 -21.95 -6.31
N ASN A 30 25.04 -23.11 -6.33
CA ASN A 30 26.52 -23.18 -6.17
C ASN A 30 27.32 -22.65 -7.36
N CYS A 31 26.66 -22.51 -8.53
CA CYS A 31 27.34 -22.02 -9.73
C CYS A 31 27.19 -20.51 -9.86
N GLY A 32 28.25 -19.83 -10.28
CA GLY A 32 28.14 -18.44 -10.74
C GLY A 32 27.27 -18.34 -11.98
N CYS A 33 26.75 -17.16 -12.26
CA CYS A 33 26.03 -16.87 -13.49
C CYS A 33 26.93 -16.08 -14.44
N ASP A 34 26.89 -16.42 -15.74
CA ASP A 34 27.50 -15.61 -16.76
C ASP A 34 26.96 -14.18 -16.74
N GLY A 35 27.84 -13.21 -16.99
CA GLY A 35 27.48 -11.82 -17.10
C GLY A 35 27.32 -11.08 -15.76
N GLU A 36 27.74 -11.63 -14.61
CA GLU A 36 27.84 -10.86 -13.36
C GLU A 36 28.72 -9.61 -13.57
N LEU A 37 28.38 -8.52 -12.83
CA LEU A 37 29.15 -7.28 -12.94
C LEU A 37 30.58 -7.47 -12.47
N SER A 38 31.54 -6.96 -13.24
CA SER A 38 32.93 -6.84 -12.84
C SER A 38 33.09 -5.80 -11.72
N PHE A 39 34.22 -5.82 -11.02
CA PHE A 39 34.53 -4.83 -9.99
C PHE A 39 34.57 -3.38 -10.53
N ALA A 40 34.98 -3.20 -11.79
CA ALA A 40 34.97 -1.89 -12.44
C ALA A 40 33.54 -1.39 -12.69
N GLU A 41 32.63 -2.24 -13.18
CA GLU A 41 31.22 -1.92 -13.37
C GLU A 41 30.52 -1.72 -12.02
N ALA A 42 30.89 -2.48 -11.00
CA ALA A 42 30.42 -2.31 -9.62
C ALA A 42 30.74 -0.91 -9.08
N LYS A 43 31.98 -0.41 -9.28
CA LYS A 43 32.35 0.95 -8.90
C LYS A 43 31.56 2.00 -9.68
N ALA A 44 31.39 1.81 -10.99
CA ALA A 44 30.60 2.72 -11.83
C ALA A 44 29.13 2.81 -11.36
N LEU A 45 28.52 1.67 -10.94
CA LEU A 45 27.20 1.65 -10.35
C LEU A 45 27.14 2.48 -9.05
N VAL A 46 28.10 2.27 -8.15
CA VAL A 46 28.21 3.01 -6.88
C VAL A 46 28.38 4.51 -7.15
N ASP A 47 29.24 4.90 -8.08
CA ASP A 47 29.46 6.29 -8.47
C ASP A 47 28.16 6.90 -9.04
N GLY A 48 27.47 6.17 -9.92
CA GLY A 48 26.18 6.59 -10.48
C GLY A 48 25.14 6.83 -9.40
N ILE A 49 24.97 5.93 -8.45
CA ILE A 49 24.04 6.09 -7.32
C ILE A 49 24.46 7.30 -6.47
N ALA A 50 25.74 7.36 -6.08
CA ALA A 50 26.26 8.38 -5.18
C ALA A 50 26.25 9.80 -5.79
N SER A 51 26.24 9.91 -7.12
CA SER A 51 26.21 11.21 -7.82
C SER A 51 24.90 11.96 -7.64
N PHE A 52 23.79 11.23 -7.33
CA PHE A 52 22.48 11.84 -7.29
C PHE A 52 21.68 11.55 -6.01
N ALA A 53 22.03 10.52 -5.25
CA ALA A 53 21.34 10.14 -4.01
C ALA A 53 22.33 9.51 -2.99
N LYS A 54 21.94 9.50 -1.71
CA LYS A 54 22.68 8.83 -0.63
C LYS A 54 21.79 7.76 0.04
N PRO A 55 21.36 6.72 -0.71
CA PRO A 55 20.53 5.67 -0.14
C PRO A 55 21.31 4.76 0.81
N ILE A 56 20.57 3.96 1.59
CA ILE A 56 21.12 2.72 2.12
C ILE A 56 21.35 1.77 0.95
N LEU A 57 22.57 1.29 0.78
CA LEU A 57 22.93 0.31 -0.23
C LEU A 57 22.94 -1.08 0.39
N ILE A 58 21.94 -1.88 0.05
CA ILE A 58 21.80 -3.26 0.55
C ILE A 58 22.55 -4.20 -0.39
N LEU A 59 23.74 -4.61 0.02
CA LEU A 59 24.53 -5.63 -0.68
C LEU A 59 23.93 -7.00 -0.35
N THR A 60 23.40 -7.67 -1.37
CA THR A 60 22.75 -8.98 -1.25
C THR A 60 23.12 -9.86 -2.46
N GLY A 61 22.42 -10.96 -2.65
CA GLY A 61 22.68 -11.83 -3.77
C GLY A 61 22.02 -13.19 -3.60
N GLY A 62 22.68 -14.25 -4.06
CA GLY A 62 22.53 -15.56 -3.47
C GLY A 62 23.07 -15.51 -2.03
N GLU A 63 24.39 -15.61 -1.90
CA GLU A 63 25.11 -15.25 -0.67
C GLU A 63 26.21 -14.24 -1.02
N PRO A 64 26.11 -12.98 -0.57
CA PRO A 64 27.03 -11.93 -0.98
C PRO A 64 28.47 -12.16 -0.50
N LEU A 65 28.69 -12.91 0.58
CA LEU A 65 30.04 -13.27 1.04
C LEU A 65 30.78 -14.21 0.09
N LEU A 66 30.12 -14.75 -0.94
CA LEU A 66 30.74 -15.49 -2.03
C LEU A 66 31.17 -14.58 -3.20
N CYS A 67 30.92 -13.27 -3.11
CA CYS A 67 31.43 -12.29 -4.06
C CYS A 67 32.85 -11.84 -3.61
N GLU A 68 33.86 -12.07 -4.44
CA GLU A 68 35.27 -11.87 -4.09
C GLU A 68 35.61 -10.43 -3.65
N TRP A 69 34.95 -9.46 -4.25
CA TRP A 69 35.19 -8.02 -4.00
C TRP A 69 34.14 -7.36 -3.07
N ILE A 70 33.37 -8.16 -2.31
CA ILE A 70 32.25 -7.64 -1.50
C ILE A 70 32.70 -6.60 -0.46
N PHE A 71 33.84 -6.82 0.21
CA PHE A 71 34.37 -5.91 1.21
C PHE A 71 34.94 -4.64 0.57
N ASP A 72 35.63 -4.77 -0.57
CA ASP A 72 36.18 -3.62 -1.30
C ASP A 72 35.10 -2.71 -1.82
N ILE A 73 34.00 -3.24 -2.36
CA ILE A 73 32.88 -2.42 -2.85
C ILE A 73 32.08 -1.78 -1.71
N ALA A 74 31.96 -2.46 -0.57
CA ALA A 74 31.34 -1.89 0.62
C ALA A 74 32.15 -0.69 1.14
N GLY A 75 33.47 -0.84 1.26
CA GLY A 75 34.39 0.24 1.63
C GLY A 75 34.33 1.41 0.64
N TYR A 76 34.32 1.11 -0.65
CA TYR A 76 34.19 2.12 -1.70
C TYR A 76 32.85 2.88 -1.61
N ALA A 77 31.73 2.16 -1.43
CA ALA A 77 30.42 2.77 -1.26
C ALA A 77 30.38 3.71 -0.04
N LYS A 78 30.96 3.27 1.09
CA LYS A 78 31.08 4.12 2.30
C LYS A 78 31.92 5.38 2.02
N ALA A 79 33.04 5.25 1.33
CA ALA A 79 33.89 6.40 0.95
C ALA A 79 33.14 7.41 0.04
N LYS A 80 32.19 6.94 -0.78
CA LYS A 80 31.29 7.79 -1.59
C LYS A 80 30.10 8.35 -0.81
N GLY A 81 30.00 8.11 0.49
CA GLY A 81 28.96 8.61 1.38
C GLY A 81 27.65 7.81 1.34
N LEU A 82 27.67 6.59 0.80
CA LEU A 82 26.56 5.66 0.93
C LEU A 82 26.64 4.92 2.28
N ARG A 83 25.53 4.33 2.70
CA ARG A 83 25.45 3.47 3.88
C ARG A 83 25.33 2.01 3.43
N PRO A 84 26.45 1.24 3.32
CA PRO A 84 26.38 -0.17 2.97
C PRO A 84 25.82 -0.98 4.14
N VAL A 85 24.93 -1.93 3.83
CA VAL A 85 24.41 -2.97 4.73
C VAL A 85 24.45 -4.30 3.99
N LEU A 86 24.55 -5.43 4.71
CA LEU A 86 24.69 -6.74 4.11
C LEU A 86 23.43 -7.58 4.37
N GLY A 87 22.84 -8.14 3.30
CA GLY A 87 21.77 -9.14 3.38
C GLY A 87 22.33 -10.54 3.15
N THR A 88 22.49 -11.35 4.18
CA THR A 88 23.22 -12.63 4.18
C THR A 88 22.42 -13.74 4.86
N ASN A 89 22.77 -14.99 4.57
CA ASN A 89 22.31 -16.14 5.34
C ASN A 89 23.14 -16.37 6.64
N ALA A 90 24.22 -15.63 6.81
CA ALA A 90 25.15 -15.60 7.93
C ALA A 90 25.92 -16.90 8.20
N THR A 91 25.72 -17.96 7.42
CA THR A 91 26.36 -19.27 7.67
C THR A 91 27.88 -19.26 7.43
N LEU A 92 28.39 -18.23 6.73
CA LEU A 92 29.81 -18.07 6.41
C LEU A 92 30.50 -17.00 7.29
N ILE A 93 29.82 -16.49 8.32
CA ILE A 93 30.38 -15.45 9.20
C ILE A 93 31.11 -16.13 10.37
N ASP A 94 32.40 -16.35 10.22
CA ASP A 94 33.32 -16.63 11.33
C ASP A 94 33.87 -15.30 11.93
N ALA A 95 34.67 -15.39 12.96
CA ALA A 95 35.25 -14.21 13.65
C ALA A 95 36.10 -13.33 12.69
N ALA A 96 36.87 -13.97 11.77
CA ALA A 96 37.70 -13.24 10.80
C ALA A 96 36.83 -12.53 9.75
N THR A 97 35.76 -13.17 9.28
CA THR A 97 34.78 -12.58 8.35
C THR A 97 34.00 -11.44 9.01
N ALA A 98 33.57 -11.61 10.26
CA ALA A 98 32.90 -10.55 11.03
C ALA A 98 33.80 -9.29 11.16
N LYS A 99 35.08 -9.46 11.43
CA LYS A 99 36.05 -8.37 11.46
C LYS A 99 36.14 -7.66 10.11
N LYS A 100 36.26 -8.40 8.99
CA LYS A 100 36.30 -7.83 7.63
C LYS A 100 35.01 -7.04 7.31
N ILE A 101 33.82 -7.53 7.71
CA ILE A 101 32.54 -6.83 7.55
C ILE A 101 32.58 -5.47 8.26
N ALA A 102 33.04 -5.44 9.54
CA ALA A 102 33.13 -4.21 10.31
C ALA A 102 34.16 -3.22 9.70
N GLU A 103 35.34 -3.70 9.32
CA GLU A 103 36.42 -2.91 8.68
C GLU A 103 35.96 -2.30 7.33
N ALA A 104 35.16 -3.03 6.56
CA ALA A 104 34.55 -2.55 5.30
C ALA A 104 33.47 -1.46 5.56
N GLY A 105 33.13 -1.21 6.82
CA GLY A 105 32.20 -0.17 7.23
C GLY A 105 30.72 -0.55 7.14
N ILE A 106 30.45 -1.85 7.11
CA ILE A 106 29.09 -2.40 7.19
C ILE A 106 28.68 -2.44 8.67
N GLY A 107 27.83 -1.48 9.07
CA GLY A 107 27.38 -1.37 10.46
C GLY A 107 26.16 -2.21 10.82
N ARG A 108 25.46 -2.79 9.83
CA ARG A 108 24.28 -3.66 10.05
C ARG A 108 24.27 -4.80 9.04
N ILE A 109 23.93 -6.00 9.53
CA ILE A 109 23.60 -7.15 8.68
C ILE A 109 22.13 -7.54 8.86
N SER A 110 21.47 -7.99 7.80
CA SER A 110 20.16 -8.63 7.85
C SER A 110 20.30 -10.12 7.58
N VAL A 111 19.95 -10.92 8.59
CA VAL A 111 20.13 -12.36 8.59
C VAL A 111 18.80 -13.06 8.38
N SER A 112 18.80 -14.02 7.50
CA SER A 112 17.60 -14.81 7.18
C SER A 112 17.42 -15.97 8.13
N LEU A 113 16.41 -15.91 9.02
CA LEU A 113 15.92 -17.00 9.87
C LEU A 113 14.41 -17.15 9.73
N ASP A 114 13.91 -18.33 9.37
CA ASP A 114 12.49 -18.51 9.04
C ASP A 114 11.71 -19.36 10.05
N PHE A 115 12.39 -20.16 10.87
CA PHE A 115 11.78 -20.99 11.90
C PHE A 115 12.57 -20.92 13.20
N PRO A 116 11.92 -21.13 14.36
CA PRO A 116 12.59 -21.04 15.65
C PRO A 116 13.43 -22.29 16.00
N ASP A 117 13.42 -23.33 15.18
CA ASP A 117 14.16 -24.57 15.36
C ASP A 117 14.92 -25.01 14.10
N ALA A 118 15.99 -25.78 14.35
CA ALA A 118 16.91 -26.24 13.30
C ALA A 118 16.21 -27.10 12.24
N LYS A 119 15.40 -28.07 12.66
CA LYS A 119 14.79 -29.05 11.74
C LYS A 119 13.93 -28.38 10.65
N ARG A 120 13.05 -27.47 11.04
CA ARG A 120 12.18 -26.77 10.09
C ARG A 120 12.95 -25.73 9.27
N HIS A 121 13.90 -25.02 9.92
CA HIS A 121 14.72 -24.02 9.23
C HIS A 121 15.60 -24.66 8.16
N ASP A 122 16.34 -25.70 8.50
CA ASP A 122 17.24 -26.39 7.58
C ASP A 122 16.49 -26.98 6.40
N ALA A 123 15.35 -27.64 6.64
CA ALA A 123 14.47 -28.12 5.58
C ALA A 123 14.00 -27.00 4.64
N PHE A 124 13.67 -25.82 5.16
CA PHE A 124 13.23 -24.68 4.37
C PHE A 124 14.37 -24.01 3.60
N ARG A 125 15.58 -24.02 4.17
CA ARG A 125 16.81 -23.50 3.53
C ARG A 125 17.51 -24.53 2.64
N GLY A 126 17.13 -25.82 2.73
CA GLY A 126 17.63 -26.90 1.88
C GLY A 126 19.05 -27.33 2.19
N VAL A 127 19.58 -27.09 3.39
CA VAL A 127 20.91 -27.48 3.84
C VAL A 127 20.87 -27.73 5.35
N ASP A 128 21.28 -28.96 5.77
CA ASP A 128 21.37 -29.33 7.19
C ASP A 128 22.46 -28.52 7.90
N GLY A 129 22.18 -28.11 9.14
CA GLY A 129 23.08 -27.30 9.97
C GLY A 129 23.06 -25.81 9.67
N ALA A 130 22.26 -25.33 8.71
CA ALA A 130 22.16 -23.90 8.35
C ALA A 130 21.70 -23.05 9.53
N PHE A 131 20.77 -23.55 10.36
CA PHE A 131 20.27 -22.83 11.54
C PHE A 131 21.37 -22.55 12.57
N GLU A 132 22.10 -23.57 12.96
CA GLU A 132 23.18 -23.43 13.95
C GLU A 132 24.36 -22.61 13.39
N ALA A 133 24.66 -22.75 12.10
CA ALA A 133 25.68 -21.93 11.44
C ALA A 133 25.28 -20.46 11.40
N ALA A 134 24.02 -20.14 11.08
CA ALA A 134 23.50 -18.77 11.10
C ALA A 134 23.54 -18.15 12.50
N LYS A 135 23.19 -18.90 13.56
CA LYS A 135 23.29 -18.43 14.95
C LYS A 135 24.73 -18.12 15.35
N ARG A 136 25.70 -18.97 14.97
CA ARG A 136 27.12 -18.66 15.21
C ARG A 136 27.54 -17.40 14.47
N GLY A 137 27.11 -17.24 13.21
CA GLY A 137 27.39 -16.03 12.44
C GLY A 137 26.80 -14.76 13.05
N ILE A 138 25.61 -14.84 13.65
CA ILE A 138 24.97 -13.74 14.39
C ILE A 138 25.82 -13.39 15.61
N ALA A 139 26.26 -14.38 16.40
CA ALA A 139 27.10 -14.16 17.58
C ALA A 139 28.42 -13.46 17.19
N ASN A 140 29.14 -13.99 16.20
CA ASN A 140 30.38 -13.40 15.71
C ASN A 140 30.20 -11.96 15.21
N ALA A 141 29.11 -11.67 14.49
CA ALA A 141 28.79 -10.33 14.03
C ALA A 141 28.51 -9.36 15.22
N THR A 142 27.75 -9.83 16.21
CA THR A 142 27.45 -9.05 17.42
C THR A 142 28.71 -8.74 18.22
N GLU A 143 29.61 -9.72 18.39
CA GLU A 143 30.90 -9.55 19.07
C GLU A 143 31.80 -8.54 18.32
N ALA A 144 31.72 -8.49 16.98
CA ALA A 144 32.41 -7.49 16.17
C ALA A 144 31.73 -6.10 16.18
N GLY A 145 30.69 -5.89 16.97
CA GLY A 145 29.97 -4.61 17.08
C GLY A 145 29.01 -4.31 15.92
N ILE A 146 28.64 -5.31 15.12
CA ILE A 146 27.73 -5.16 13.98
C ILE A 146 26.29 -5.36 14.46
N GLU A 147 25.41 -4.42 14.12
CA GLU A 147 23.98 -4.57 14.39
C GLU A 147 23.37 -5.70 13.57
N VAL A 148 22.52 -6.50 14.20
CA VAL A 148 21.82 -7.62 13.55
C VAL A 148 20.34 -7.31 13.40
N GLN A 149 19.82 -7.55 12.20
CA GLN A 149 18.40 -7.58 11.88
C GLN A 149 18.04 -9.01 11.48
N ILE A 150 16.93 -9.53 11.98
CA ILE A 150 16.42 -10.85 11.57
C ILE A 150 15.32 -10.65 10.53
N ASN A 151 15.46 -11.32 9.39
CA ASN A 151 14.45 -11.39 8.33
C ASN A 151 13.83 -12.78 8.32
N THR A 152 12.50 -12.85 8.39
CA THR A 152 11.73 -14.11 8.37
C THR A 152 10.75 -14.10 7.21
N THR A 153 10.86 -15.02 6.27
CA THR A 153 9.86 -15.20 5.21
C THR A 153 8.63 -15.88 5.77
N VAL A 154 7.52 -15.14 5.82
CA VAL A 154 6.24 -15.60 6.37
C VAL A 154 5.42 -16.30 5.29
N THR A 155 5.02 -17.53 5.60
CA THR A 155 4.21 -18.43 4.77
C THR A 155 3.13 -19.07 5.63
N LYS A 156 2.23 -19.87 5.05
CA LYS A 156 1.28 -20.70 5.83
C LYS A 156 1.97 -21.63 6.85
N LYS A 157 3.22 -22.02 6.57
CA LYS A 157 3.95 -22.99 7.42
C LYS A 157 4.47 -22.38 8.73
N ASN A 158 4.62 -21.06 8.78
CA ASN A 158 5.25 -20.37 9.93
C ASN A 158 4.55 -19.09 10.38
N ARG A 159 3.41 -18.70 9.79
CA ARG A 159 2.68 -17.49 10.19
C ARG A 159 2.30 -17.47 11.67
N ASP A 160 1.95 -18.62 12.21
CA ASP A 160 1.56 -18.75 13.62
C ASP A 160 2.78 -18.75 14.56
N LEU A 161 4.00 -18.82 14.01
CA LEU A 161 5.28 -18.78 14.72
C LEU A 161 5.95 -17.40 14.70
N VAL A 162 5.31 -16.38 14.14
CA VAL A 162 5.89 -15.03 14.04
C VAL A 162 6.24 -14.46 15.42
N GLY A 163 5.42 -14.74 16.46
CA GLY A 163 5.73 -14.37 17.85
C GLY A 163 6.98 -15.09 18.38
N GLU A 164 7.10 -16.39 18.16
CA GLU A 164 8.27 -17.17 18.57
C GLU A 164 9.55 -16.72 17.85
N MET A 165 9.42 -16.33 16.56
CA MET A 165 10.54 -15.78 15.79
C MET A 165 10.98 -14.42 16.30
N HIS A 166 10.03 -13.57 16.69
CA HIS A 166 10.34 -12.30 17.36
C HIS A 166 11.13 -12.51 18.66
N ASP A 167 10.67 -13.45 19.50
CA ASP A 167 11.34 -13.77 20.77
C ASP A 167 12.72 -14.38 20.54
N LEU A 168 12.88 -15.21 19.51
CA LEU A 168 14.19 -15.72 19.11
C LEU A 168 15.11 -14.58 18.66
N ALA A 169 14.63 -13.65 17.84
CA ALA A 169 15.41 -12.48 17.43
C ALA A 169 15.87 -11.65 18.61
N ALA A 170 14.99 -11.43 19.60
CA ALA A 170 15.33 -10.74 20.85
C ALA A 170 16.43 -11.49 21.66
N ARG A 171 16.30 -12.81 21.81
CA ARG A 171 17.31 -13.64 22.51
C ARG A 171 18.66 -13.64 21.79
N LEU A 172 18.69 -13.53 20.47
CA LEU A 172 19.91 -13.45 19.68
C LEU A 172 20.52 -12.03 19.65
N GLY A 173 19.94 -11.06 20.39
CA GLY A 173 20.45 -9.70 20.50
C GLY A 173 20.19 -8.83 19.27
N ALA A 174 19.27 -9.23 18.39
CA ALA A 174 18.91 -8.43 17.23
C ALA A 174 18.37 -7.05 17.64
N LYS A 175 18.59 -6.05 16.76
CA LYS A 175 18.03 -4.69 16.91
C LYS A 175 16.72 -4.54 16.14
N ALA A 176 16.48 -5.38 15.13
CA ALA A 176 15.30 -5.33 14.30
C ALA A 176 14.80 -6.74 13.91
N PHE A 177 13.48 -6.86 13.76
CA PHE A 177 12.81 -8.04 13.24
C PHE A 177 11.90 -7.65 12.08
N HIS A 178 12.21 -8.18 10.89
CA HIS A 178 11.47 -7.89 9.68
C HIS A 178 10.78 -9.16 9.14
N PRO A 179 9.48 -9.35 9.39
CA PRO A 179 8.69 -10.39 8.72
C PRO A 179 8.44 -9.99 7.25
N PHE A 180 8.89 -10.84 6.33
CA PHE A 180 8.73 -10.70 4.88
C PHE A 180 7.54 -11.54 4.42
N LEU A 181 6.47 -10.92 4.00
CA LEU A 181 5.32 -11.66 3.47
C LEU A 181 5.65 -12.22 2.08
N LEU A 182 5.54 -13.53 1.91
CA LEU A 182 5.94 -14.23 0.69
C LEU A 182 5.40 -13.54 -0.58
N VAL A 183 6.32 -13.29 -1.53
CA VAL A 183 6.00 -12.90 -2.89
C VAL A 183 6.38 -14.05 -3.81
N PRO A 184 5.46 -14.59 -4.63
CA PRO A 184 5.75 -15.67 -5.56
C PRO A 184 6.72 -15.22 -6.66
N ALA A 185 8.02 -15.48 -6.48
CA ALA A 185 9.08 -15.19 -7.44
C ALA A 185 10.15 -16.27 -7.40
N GLY A 186 10.85 -16.51 -8.50
CA GLY A 186 11.86 -17.55 -8.62
C GLY A 186 11.31 -18.93 -8.20
N ARG A 187 12.07 -19.68 -7.35
CA ARG A 187 11.59 -20.96 -6.78
C ARG A 187 10.36 -20.79 -5.88
N GLY A 188 10.13 -19.62 -5.32
CA GLY A 188 8.93 -19.35 -4.53
C GLY A 188 7.62 -19.45 -5.32
N LYS A 189 7.65 -19.44 -6.65
CA LYS A 189 6.47 -19.70 -7.50
C LYS A 189 5.91 -21.11 -7.30
N SER A 190 6.77 -22.09 -7.04
CA SER A 190 6.35 -23.48 -6.76
C SER A 190 5.75 -23.69 -5.36
N LEU A 191 5.72 -22.66 -4.53
CA LEU A 191 5.13 -22.66 -3.18
C LEU A 191 3.72 -22.07 -3.16
N GLU A 192 2.92 -22.27 -4.19
CA GLU A 192 1.54 -21.75 -4.28
C GLU A 192 0.69 -22.13 -3.07
N ASP A 193 0.80 -23.37 -2.59
CA ASP A 193 0.10 -23.85 -1.38
C ASP A 193 0.62 -23.22 -0.07
N ALA A 194 1.79 -22.59 -0.10
CA ALA A 194 2.36 -21.91 1.07
C ALA A 194 1.99 -20.41 1.14
N GLY A 195 1.31 -19.87 0.14
CA GLY A 195 0.81 -18.49 0.11
C GLY A 195 -0.36 -18.30 1.08
N LEU A 196 -0.43 -17.16 1.75
CA LEU A 196 -1.55 -16.78 2.61
C LEU A 196 -2.74 -16.36 1.75
N SER A 197 -3.96 -16.69 2.17
CA SER A 197 -5.18 -16.07 1.65
C SER A 197 -5.25 -14.59 2.06
N ALA A 198 -6.11 -13.80 1.42
CA ALA A 198 -6.27 -12.40 1.75
C ALA A 198 -6.64 -12.17 3.22
N GLN A 199 -7.50 -13.02 3.79
CA GLN A 199 -7.89 -12.93 5.19
C GLN A 199 -6.77 -13.35 6.15
N GLU A 200 -6.02 -14.39 5.82
CA GLU A 200 -4.84 -14.81 6.60
C GLU A 200 -3.77 -13.73 6.58
N TYR A 201 -3.60 -13.06 5.43
CA TYR A 201 -2.69 -11.93 5.28
C TYR A 201 -3.08 -10.77 6.20
N GLU A 202 -4.36 -10.40 6.19
CA GLU A 202 -4.92 -9.36 7.05
C GLU A 202 -4.73 -9.68 8.53
N ASN A 203 -5.06 -10.91 8.95
CA ASN A 203 -4.93 -11.36 10.33
C ASN A 203 -3.46 -11.35 10.80
N THR A 204 -2.55 -11.84 9.94
CA THR A 204 -1.11 -11.85 10.23
C THR A 204 -0.56 -10.43 10.41
N LEU A 205 -0.93 -9.51 9.53
CA LEU A 205 -0.50 -8.11 9.65
C LEU A 205 -1.11 -7.40 10.86
N GLY A 206 -2.36 -7.70 11.20
CA GLY A 206 -3.00 -7.22 12.44
C GLY A 206 -2.28 -7.73 13.70
N PHE A 207 -1.86 -8.99 13.72
CA PHE A 207 -1.02 -9.54 14.79
C PHE A 207 0.34 -8.83 14.87
N ILE A 208 1.03 -8.65 13.74
CA ILE A 208 2.32 -7.96 13.70
C ILE A 208 2.19 -6.50 14.17
N CYS A 209 1.06 -5.84 13.86
CA CYS A 209 0.81 -4.47 14.31
C CYS A 209 0.72 -4.39 15.84
N ARG A 210 0.01 -5.31 16.49
CA ARG A 210 -0.05 -5.39 17.97
C ARG A 210 1.32 -5.73 18.56
N LEU A 211 2.01 -6.74 18.00
CA LEU A 211 3.36 -7.10 18.44
C LEU A 211 4.33 -5.92 18.36
N ALA A 212 4.25 -5.12 17.31
CA ALA A 212 5.10 -3.94 17.13
C ALA A 212 4.82 -2.84 18.15
N SER A 213 3.58 -2.70 18.64
CA SER A 213 3.23 -1.72 19.68
C SER A 213 3.78 -2.08 21.07
N GLU A 214 4.09 -3.34 21.32
CA GLU A 214 4.55 -3.88 22.61
C GLU A 214 6.06 -4.20 22.60
N SER A 215 6.67 -4.26 21.42
CA SER A 215 8.06 -4.70 21.23
C SER A 215 9.08 -3.60 21.49
N LYS A 216 10.24 -4.01 22.03
CA LYS A 216 11.46 -3.19 22.09
C LYS A 216 12.32 -3.28 20.82
N LEU A 217 12.05 -4.28 19.94
CA LEU A 217 12.72 -4.41 18.66
C LEU A 217 12.05 -3.49 17.62
N GLU A 218 12.82 -2.97 16.69
CA GLU A 218 12.29 -2.37 15.47
C GLU A 218 11.56 -3.46 14.64
N ILE A 219 10.23 -3.39 14.53
CA ILE A 219 9.46 -4.34 13.73
C ILE A 219 8.95 -3.64 12.48
N LYS A 220 9.30 -4.20 11.32
CA LYS A 220 8.85 -3.67 10.03
C LYS A 220 8.47 -4.79 9.07
N PRO A 221 7.17 -5.06 8.89
CA PRO A 221 6.72 -5.98 7.85
C PRO A 221 7.19 -5.51 6.48
N THR A 222 7.80 -6.41 5.73
CA THR A 222 8.33 -6.14 4.38
C THR A 222 7.48 -6.89 3.35
N ASP A 223 7.38 -6.34 2.14
CA ASP A 223 6.48 -6.82 1.08
C ASP A 223 5.00 -6.85 1.51
N ALA A 224 4.66 -6.01 2.47
CA ALA A 224 3.36 -5.91 3.12
C ALA A 224 2.81 -4.47 3.12
N PRO A 225 2.55 -3.84 1.95
CA PRO A 225 2.07 -2.46 1.88
C PRO A 225 0.80 -2.20 2.68
N GLN A 226 -0.06 -3.21 2.81
CA GLN A 226 -1.32 -3.17 3.57
C GLN A 226 -1.11 -2.81 5.05
N TYR A 227 0.08 -3.07 5.60
CA TYR A 227 0.45 -2.70 6.96
C TYR A 227 0.26 -1.20 7.24
N GLN A 228 0.56 -0.34 6.26
CA GLN A 228 0.37 1.11 6.40
C GLN A 228 -1.12 1.50 6.51
N ARG A 229 -2.01 0.76 5.83
CA ARG A 229 -3.46 0.92 5.99
C ARG A 229 -3.91 0.45 7.37
N ILE A 230 -3.44 -0.72 7.82
CA ILE A 230 -3.81 -1.31 9.11
C ILE A 230 -3.43 -0.38 10.26
N ILE A 231 -2.21 0.16 10.27
CA ILE A 231 -1.79 1.15 11.28
C ILE A 231 -2.75 2.34 11.30
N ARG A 232 -3.08 2.90 10.13
CA ARG A 232 -4.02 4.05 10.07
C ARG A 232 -5.40 3.72 10.60
N GLN A 233 -5.89 2.52 10.31
CA GLN A 233 -7.19 2.08 10.79
C GLN A 233 -7.21 1.85 12.31
N GLN A 234 -6.11 1.41 12.90
CA GLN A 234 -6.01 1.09 14.33
C GLN A 234 -5.56 2.28 15.19
N CYS A 235 -4.63 3.10 14.68
CA CYS A 235 -3.96 4.15 15.45
C CYS A 235 -4.27 5.58 14.94
N GLY A 236 -5.03 5.71 13.86
CA GLY A 236 -5.33 6.99 13.21
C GLY A 236 -4.21 7.53 12.31
N ASP A 237 -4.53 8.59 11.56
CA ASP A 237 -3.65 9.14 10.52
C ASP A 237 -2.36 9.76 11.06
N ALA A 238 -2.37 10.26 12.28
CA ALA A 238 -1.24 10.96 12.89
C ALA A 238 -0.01 10.07 13.14
N VAL A 239 -0.21 8.75 13.29
CA VAL A 239 0.87 7.79 13.63
C VAL A 239 1.57 7.24 12.37
N CYS A 240 0.93 7.33 11.21
CA CYS A 240 1.42 6.71 9.98
C CYS A 240 2.13 7.72 9.08
N THR A 241 3.46 7.80 9.16
CA THR A 241 4.30 8.65 8.31
C THR A 241 4.91 7.91 7.11
N GLY A 242 4.70 6.59 7.03
CA GLY A 242 5.33 5.73 6.03
C GLY A 242 4.49 5.55 4.75
N LYS A 243 5.16 5.17 3.66
CA LYS A 243 4.55 4.65 2.44
C LYS A 243 4.67 3.13 2.41
N GLY A 244 3.64 2.41 1.93
CA GLY A 244 3.61 0.96 1.88
C GLY A 244 4.57 0.40 0.82
N CYS A 245 4.17 0.41 -0.46
CA CYS A 245 5.05 -0.02 -1.54
C CYS A 245 6.03 1.10 -1.91
N LEU A 246 7.33 0.84 -1.77
CA LEU A 246 8.40 1.77 -2.13
C LEU A 246 8.95 1.54 -3.54
N ALA A 247 8.50 0.51 -4.27
CA ALA A 247 8.93 0.21 -5.62
C ALA A 247 8.84 1.46 -6.52
N GLY A 248 9.95 1.88 -7.10
CA GLY A 248 10.03 3.05 -7.98
C GLY A 248 9.82 4.42 -7.32
N THR A 249 9.48 4.48 -6.04
CA THR A 249 9.26 5.74 -5.32
C THR A 249 10.34 6.05 -4.27
N GLY A 250 10.91 5.02 -3.68
CA GLY A 250 11.97 5.11 -2.67
C GLY A 250 12.87 3.90 -2.64
N PHE A 251 12.59 2.91 -3.47
CA PHE A 251 13.35 1.66 -3.57
C PHE A 251 13.61 1.29 -5.03
N ALA A 252 14.82 0.86 -5.32
CA ALA A 252 15.20 0.19 -6.55
C ALA A 252 16.01 -1.08 -6.25
N PHE A 253 16.01 -1.98 -7.21
CA PHE A 253 16.81 -3.21 -7.19
C PHE A 253 17.73 -3.25 -8.40
N VAL A 254 18.97 -3.69 -8.19
CA VAL A 254 19.92 -3.94 -9.27
C VAL A 254 20.29 -5.42 -9.25
N GLY A 255 20.09 -6.11 -10.35
CA GLY A 255 20.45 -7.52 -10.53
C GLY A 255 21.96 -7.71 -10.73
N HIS A 256 22.41 -8.96 -10.60
CA HIS A 256 23.82 -9.34 -10.76
C HIS A 256 24.38 -9.02 -12.16
N THR A 257 23.53 -8.92 -13.18
CA THR A 257 23.87 -8.54 -14.56
C THR A 257 23.74 -7.03 -14.84
N GLY A 258 23.42 -6.22 -13.81
CA GLY A 258 23.23 -4.79 -13.95
C GLY A 258 21.81 -4.36 -14.35
N ASP A 259 20.85 -5.27 -14.44
CA ASP A 259 19.46 -4.95 -14.71
C ASP A 259 18.84 -4.18 -13.53
N VAL A 260 18.22 -3.04 -13.83
CA VAL A 260 17.52 -2.21 -12.83
C VAL A 260 16.04 -2.55 -12.86
N GLN A 261 15.48 -2.77 -11.67
CA GLN A 261 14.09 -3.14 -11.44
C GLN A 261 13.49 -2.29 -10.32
N PRO A 262 12.16 -2.09 -10.27
CA PRO A 262 11.49 -1.38 -9.16
C PRO A 262 11.65 -2.06 -7.80
N CYS A 263 11.77 -3.41 -7.77
CA CYS A 263 11.93 -4.20 -6.56
C CYS A 263 12.53 -5.58 -6.93
N GLY A 264 13.15 -6.28 -5.98
CA GLY A 264 13.79 -7.58 -6.23
C GLY A 264 12.82 -8.72 -6.58
N TYR A 265 11.55 -8.54 -6.36
CA TYR A 265 10.49 -9.50 -6.73
C TYR A 265 9.73 -9.08 -8.00
N PHE A 266 10.14 -7.97 -8.61
CA PHE A 266 9.46 -7.38 -9.74
C PHE A 266 10.13 -7.84 -11.04
N GLU A 267 9.60 -8.88 -11.67
CA GLU A 267 10.16 -9.48 -12.88
C GLU A 267 9.93 -8.57 -14.12
N PHE A 268 10.41 -7.33 -14.04
CA PHE A 268 10.33 -6.35 -15.12
C PHE A 268 11.58 -5.47 -15.16
N ARG A 269 12.30 -5.50 -16.25
CA ARG A 269 13.52 -4.72 -16.48
C ARG A 269 13.17 -3.27 -16.82
N ALA A 270 13.59 -2.32 -15.99
CA ALA A 270 13.47 -0.89 -16.27
C ALA A 270 14.58 -0.35 -17.16
N GLY A 271 15.75 -0.99 -17.14
CA GLY A 271 16.94 -0.69 -17.91
C GLY A 271 18.13 -1.50 -17.40
N ASN A 272 19.32 -1.29 -17.96
CA ASN A 272 20.58 -1.92 -17.53
C ASN A 272 21.68 -0.88 -17.39
N ILE A 273 22.49 -0.97 -16.33
CA ILE A 273 23.55 0.01 -16.05
C ILE A 273 24.69 0.01 -17.08
N ARG A 274 24.82 -1.04 -17.88
CA ARG A 274 25.75 -1.12 -19.02
C ARG A 274 25.28 -0.30 -20.22
N GLU A 275 23.98 -0.01 -20.31
CA GLU A 275 23.34 0.74 -21.40
C GLU A 275 23.14 2.21 -21.05
N LYS A 276 22.73 2.47 -19.79
CA LYS A 276 22.46 3.83 -19.28
C LYS A 276 22.84 3.93 -17.80
N PRO A 277 23.36 5.08 -17.35
CA PRO A 277 23.64 5.31 -15.93
C PRO A 277 22.39 5.13 -15.05
N PHE A 278 22.57 4.61 -13.83
CA PHE A 278 21.47 4.39 -12.88
C PHE A 278 20.57 5.63 -12.66
N PRO A 279 21.08 6.87 -12.53
CA PRO A 279 20.22 8.05 -12.36
C PRO A 279 19.26 8.30 -13.52
N GLU A 280 19.68 8.02 -14.76
CA GLU A 280 18.84 8.17 -15.95
C GLU A 280 17.73 7.11 -15.96
N ILE A 281 18.07 5.86 -15.69
CA ILE A 281 17.07 4.77 -15.60
C ILE A 281 16.03 5.11 -14.53
N TRP A 282 16.47 5.57 -13.34
CA TRP A 282 15.58 5.93 -12.25
C TRP A 282 14.61 7.08 -12.63
N ARG A 283 15.10 8.09 -13.35
CA ARG A 283 14.27 9.24 -13.74
C ARG A 283 13.30 8.90 -14.86
N ASP A 284 13.80 8.22 -15.91
CA ASP A 284 13.22 8.26 -17.24
C ASP A 284 12.48 6.97 -17.61
N ALA A 285 12.73 5.85 -16.91
CA ALA A 285 12.04 4.61 -17.21
C ALA A 285 10.55 4.70 -16.87
N LYS A 286 9.71 4.37 -17.87
CA LYS A 286 8.24 4.45 -17.77
C LYS A 286 7.68 3.76 -16.54
N VAL A 287 8.17 2.56 -16.21
CA VAL A 287 7.69 1.80 -15.05
C VAL A 287 7.88 2.56 -13.73
N PHE A 288 8.97 3.29 -13.57
CA PHE A 288 9.18 4.13 -12.40
C PHE A 288 8.26 5.33 -12.37
N ALA A 289 8.02 5.97 -13.52
CA ALA A 289 7.07 7.08 -13.65
C ALA A 289 5.64 6.62 -13.29
N ASP A 290 5.20 5.49 -13.84
CA ASP A 290 3.88 4.90 -13.57
C ASP A 290 3.70 4.57 -12.07
N LEU A 291 4.69 3.95 -11.43
CA LEU A 291 4.63 3.59 -10.00
C LEU A 291 4.64 4.80 -9.05
N ARG A 292 5.08 5.96 -9.51
CA ARG A 292 5.01 7.23 -8.77
C ARG A 292 3.64 7.88 -8.82
N ASN A 293 2.80 7.50 -9.77
CA ASN A 293 1.46 8.03 -9.94
C ASN A 293 0.39 7.05 -9.42
N PRO A 294 -0.15 7.25 -8.19
CA PRO A 294 -1.16 6.36 -7.62
C PRO A 294 -2.50 6.42 -8.37
N ASP A 295 -2.76 7.44 -9.20
CA ASP A 295 -4.00 7.57 -9.96
C ASP A 295 -4.06 6.60 -11.16
N LEU A 296 -2.92 5.99 -11.54
CA LEU A 296 -2.87 4.95 -12.55
C LEU A 296 -3.25 3.56 -12.00
N LEU A 297 -3.37 3.39 -10.69
CA LEU A 297 -3.76 2.11 -10.09
C LEU A 297 -5.16 1.71 -10.52
N LYS A 298 -5.35 0.41 -10.75
CA LYS A 298 -6.60 -0.19 -11.24
C LYS A 298 -7.30 -1.03 -10.17
N GLY A 299 -8.52 -1.48 -10.47
CA GLY A 299 -9.31 -2.34 -9.62
C GLY A 299 -9.51 -1.76 -8.22
N LYS A 300 -9.56 -2.60 -7.19
CA LYS A 300 -9.73 -2.18 -5.78
C LYS A 300 -8.66 -1.17 -5.34
N CYS A 301 -7.41 -1.32 -5.79
CA CYS A 301 -6.35 -0.38 -5.43
C CYS A 301 -6.57 1.03 -5.97
N GLY A 302 -7.12 1.17 -7.19
CA GLY A 302 -7.45 2.46 -7.81
C GLY A 302 -8.61 3.18 -7.11
N LEU A 303 -9.56 2.42 -6.59
CA LEU A 303 -10.74 2.94 -5.88
C LEU A 303 -10.47 3.20 -4.38
N CYS A 304 -9.33 2.70 -3.86
CA CYS A 304 -9.06 2.67 -2.44
C CYS A 304 -8.67 4.06 -1.88
N GLU A 305 -9.27 4.42 -0.76
CA GLU A 305 -8.94 5.64 0.00
C GLU A 305 -7.49 5.65 0.51
N TYR A 306 -6.87 4.46 0.64
CA TYR A 306 -5.48 4.31 1.05
C TYR A 306 -4.49 4.18 -0.12
N ARG A 307 -4.91 4.44 -1.37
CA ARG A 307 -4.06 4.20 -2.56
C ARG A 307 -2.71 4.95 -2.54
N SER A 308 -2.68 6.15 -1.98
CA SER A 308 -1.47 6.99 -1.90
C SER A 308 -0.48 6.50 -0.84
N VAL A 309 -0.96 5.85 0.23
CA VAL A 309 -0.13 5.36 1.35
C VAL A 309 0.19 3.88 1.28
N CYS A 310 -0.77 3.03 0.91
CA CYS A 310 -0.60 1.59 0.78
C CYS A 310 -0.07 1.24 -0.61
N GLY A 311 -0.86 1.52 -1.63
CA GLY A 311 -0.56 1.21 -3.03
C GLY A 311 -0.59 -0.28 -3.41
N GLY A 312 -0.77 -1.21 -2.46
CA GLY A 312 -0.66 -2.65 -2.66
C GLY A 312 0.74 -3.11 -3.11
N CYS A 313 1.06 -4.40 -3.05
CA CYS A 313 2.34 -4.91 -3.55
C CYS A 313 2.30 -5.00 -5.09
N ARG A 314 3.09 -4.17 -5.75
CA ARG A 314 3.11 -4.09 -7.21
C ARG A 314 3.75 -5.33 -7.87
N ALA A 315 4.67 -6.01 -7.14
CA ALA A 315 5.24 -7.26 -7.59
C ALA A 315 4.20 -8.40 -7.59
N ARG A 316 3.36 -8.51 -6.55
CA ARG A 316 2.26 -9.49 -6.52
C ARG A 316 1.19 -9.18 -7.55
N ALA A 317 0.85 -7.91 -7.74
CA ALA A 317 -0.09 -7.52 -8.80
C ALA A 317 0.43 -7.97 -10.18
N LEU A 318 1.71 -7.69 -10.49
CA LEU A 318 2.37 -8.15 -11.72
C LEU A 318 2.34 -9.68 -11.85
N ALA A 319 2.74 -10.41 -10.80
CA ALA A 319 2.81 -11.87 -10.82
C ALA A 319 1.44 -12.52 -11.05
N ALA A 320 0.36 -11.95 -10.49
CA ALA A 320 -0.98 -12.50 -10.57
C ALA A 320 -1.72 -12.16 -11.88
N SER A 321 -1.46 -10.98 -12.47
CA SER A 321 -2.27 -10.46 -13.59
C SER A 321 -1.47 -10.07 -14.83
N GLY A 322 -0.13 -10.05 -14.75
CA GLY A 322 0.72 -9.50 -15.81
C GLY A 322 0.73 -7.95 -15.86
N ASP A 323 -0.03 -7.27 -15.01
CA ASP A 323 -0.12 -5.81 -14.95
C ASP A 323 0.26 -5.31 -13.55
N TYR A 324 1.38 -4.57 -13.47
CA TYR A 324 1.85 -3.99 -12.21
C TYR A 324 0.96 -2.88 -11.64
N LEU A 325 0.02 -2.35 -12.41
CA LEU A 325 -0.96 -1.37 -11.96
C LEU A 325 -2.28 -2.01 -11.51
N ALA A 326 -2.45 -3.31 -11.70
CA ALA A 326 -3.64 -4.04 -11.27
C ALA A 326 -3.79 -4.04 -9.74
N GLU A 327 -4.91 -4.52 -9.24
CA GLU A 327 -5.16 -4.64 -7.81
C GLU A 327 -4.24 -5.67 -7.11
N GLU A 328 -4.01 -5.47 -5.85
CA GLU A 328 -3.29 -6.42 -4.98
C GLU A 328 -4.16 -7.65 -4.71
N PRO A 329 -3.75 -8.87 -5.11
CA PRO A 329 -4.58 -10.07 -5.00
C PRO A 329 -4.85 -10.52 -3.55
N PHE A 330 -3.92 -10.24 -2.62
CA PHE A 330 -4.02 -10.66 -1.21
C PHE A 330 -4.51 -9.54 -0.29
N CYS A 331 -5.38 -8.66 -0.78
CA CYS A 331 -5.98 -7.59 0.03
C CYS A 331 -7.43 -7.92 0.37
N ALA A 332 -7.73 -8.10 1.66
CA ALA A 332 -9.10 -8.31 2.16
C ALA A 332 -9.90 -7.00 2.28
N HIS A 333 -9.23 -5.84 2.21
CA HIS A 333 -9.91 -4.56 2.37
C HIS A 333 -10.87 -4.28 1.21
N VAL A 334 -12.09 -3.90 1.56
CA VAL A 334 -13.10 -3.39 0.62
C VAL A 334 -13.01 -1.86 0.63
N PRO A 335 -12.68 -1.18 -0.48
CA PRO A 335 -12.63 0.29 -0.50
C PRO A 335 -13.97 0.95 -0.15
N ASP A 336 -13.93 2.13 0.49
CA ASP A 336 -15.13 2.90 0.81
C ASP A 336 -15.99 3.18 -0.43
N ARG A 337 -15.37 3.45 -1.58
CA ARG A 337 -16.10 3.65 -2.86
C ARG A 337 -16.88 2.41 -3.31
N VAL A 338 -16.34 1.21 -3.06
CA VAL A 338 -17.02 -0.05 -3.40
C VAL A 338 -18.23 -0.26 -2.49
N LEU A 339 -18.07 -0.01 -1.18
CA LEU A 339 -19.16 -0.07 -0.21
C LEU A 339 -20.25 0.98 -0.54
N LEU A 340 -19.87 2.23 -0.81
CA LEU A 340 -20.80 3.30 -1.19
C LEU A 340 -21.60 2.95 -2.44
N LYS A 341 -20.93 2.37 -3.45
CA LYS A 341 -21.62 1.93 -4.67
C LYS A 341 -22.66 0.85 -4.37
N GLU A 342 -22.31 -0.15 -3.57
CA GLU A 342 -23.25 -1.23 -3.20
C GLU A 342 -24.43 -0.70 -2.37
N LEU A 343 -24.17 0.21 -1.41
CA LEU A 343 -25.21 0.88 -0.64
C LEU A 343 -26.14 1.74 -1.50
N GLN A 344 -25.62 2.34 -2.57
CA GLN A 344 -26.38 3.27 -3.41
C GLN A 344 -27.19 2.54 -4.50
N GLU A 345 -26.63 1.48 -5.09
CA GLU A 345 -27.22 0.81 -6.26
C GLU A 345 -28.01 -0.45 -5.89
N ASN A 346 -27.61 -1.16 -4.83
CA ASN A 346 -28.07 -2.52 -4.53
C ASN A 346 -28.51 -2.70 -3.09
N PHE A 347 -28.97 -1.63 -2.41
CA PHE A 347 -29.40 -1.74 -1.01
C PHE A 347 -30.59 -2.72 -0.90
N PRO A 348 -30.43 -3.85 -0.15
CA PRO A 348 -31.48 -4.86 -0.07
C PRO A 348 -32.57 -4.45 0.93
N VAL A 349 -33.83 -4.70 0.57
CA VAL A 349 -35.00 -4.49 1.45
C VAL A 349 -35.30 -5.81 2.15
N VAL A 350 -34.53 -6.10 3.20
CA VAL A 350 -34.63 -7.33 4.01
C VAL A 350 -34.39 -6.99 5.49
N ASP A 351 -34.67 -7.91 6.42
CA ASP A 351 -34.52 -7.70 7.87
C ASP A 351 -33.07 -7.36 8.29
N ARG A 352 -32.09 -7.99 7.62
CA ARG A 352 -30.66 -7.78 7.93
C ARG A 352 -29.89 -7.29 6.70
N PRO A 353 -30.09 -6.03 6.27
CA PRO A 353 -29.54 -5.52 5.02
C PRO A 353 -28.00 -5.50 5.01
N TYR A 354 -27.36 -5.19 6.14
CA TYR A 354 -25.89 -5.17 6.22
C TYR A 354 -25.26 -6.55 6.19
N ALA A 355 -25.98 -7.60 6.62
CA ALA A 355 -25.52 -8.98 6.47
C ALA A 355 -25.47 -9.38 4.99
N GLU A 356 -26.52 -9.03 4.24
CA GLU A 356 -26.60 -9.34 2.81
C GLU A 356 -25.56 -8.55 1.99
N ILE A 357 -25.39 -7.26 2.27
CA ILE A 357 -24.34 -6.43 1.65
C ILE A 357 -22.94 -6.97 2.02
N GLY A 358 -22.73 -7.30 3.29
CA GLY A 358 -21.48 -7.88 3.77
C GLY A 358 -21.12 -9.17 3.04
N LYS A 359 -22.11 -10.06 2.87
CA LYS A 359 -21.92 -11.32 2.11
C LYS A 359 -21.48 -11.07 0.67
N ARG A 360 -22.07 -10.10 -0.03
CA ARG A 360 -21.70 -9.73 -1.40
C ARG A 360 -20.29 -9.15 -1.49
N LEU A 361 -19.88 -8.39 -0.47
CA LEU A 361 -18.60 -7.71 -0.42
C LEU A 361 -17.48 -8.54 0.25
N GLY A 362 -17.81 -9.72 0.82
CA GLY A 362 -16.85 -10.56 1.54
C GLY A 362 -16.40 -9.97 2.89
N ILE A 363 -17.25 -9.18 3.55
CA ILE A 363 -17.03 -8.63 4.90
C ILE A 363 -18.17 -9.07 5.82
N ASP A 364 -17.94 -9.10 7.14
CA ASP A 364 -19.00 -9.44 8.08
C ASP A 364 -20.01 -8.28 8.25
N GLU A 365 -21.19 -8.61 8.80
CA GLU A 365 -22.28 -7.66 9.00
C GLU A 365 -21.85 -6.48 9.88
N ARG A 366 -21.11 -6.76 10.96
CA ARG A 366 -20.65 -5.74 11.90
C ARG A 366 -19.71 -4.75 11.20
N GLN A 367 -18.74 -5.24 10.45
CA GLN A 367 -17.84 -4.41 9.66
C GLN A 367 -18.59 -3.55 8.64
N CYS A 368 -19.57 -4.15 7.93
CA CYS A 368 -20.41 -3.44 6.97
C CYS A 368 -21.17 -2.28 7.65
N HIS A 369 -21.82 -2.57 8.77
CA HIS A 369 -22.59 -1.58 9.54
C HIS A 369 -21.70 -0.47 10.11
N GLU A 370 -20.63 -0.83 10.83
CA GLU A 370 -19.71 0.14 11.46
C GLU A 370 -19.09 1.09 10.42
N ARG A 371 -18.70 0.57 9.26
CA ARG A 371 -18.16 1.37 8.16
C ARG A 371 -19.21 2.29 7.54
N THR A 372 -20.44 1.79 7.34
CA THR A 372 -21.55 2.60 6.85
C THR A 372 -21.84 3.77 7.81
N MET A 373 -21.87 3.50 9.12
CA MET A 373 -22.04 4.54 10.14
C MET A 373 -20.88 5.53 10.17
N SER A 374 -19.65 5.07 9.94
CA SER A 374 -18.47 5.94 9.82
C SER A 374 -18.60 6.88 8.61
N LEU A 375 -19.01 6.36 7.46
CA LEU A 375 -19.25 7.16 6.25
C LEU A 375 -20.36 8.20 6.44
N THR A 376 -21.39 7.85 7.22
CA THR A 376 -22.47 8.79 7.60
C THR A 376 -21.94 9.90 8.51
N ARG A 377 -21.17 9.56 9.57
CA ARG A 377 -20.57 10.57 10.46
C ARG A 377 -19.59 11.51 9.73
N ARG A 378 -18.89 11.00 8.70
CA ARG A 378 -18.00 11.79 7.84
C ARG A 378 -18.75 12.63 6.79
N GLY A 379 -20.08 12.58 6.76
CA GLY A 379 -20.91 13.33 5.82
C GLY A 379 -20.90 12.81 4.38
N MET A 380 -20.28 11.66 4.12
CA MET A 380 -20.29 11.03 2.79
C MET A 380 -21.65 10.41 2.46
N ILE A 381 -22.33 9.88 3.45
CA ILE A 381 -23.71 9.42 3.37
C ILE A 381 -24.57 10.44 4.11
N ARG A 382 -25.46 11.13 3.41
CA ARG A 382 -26.41 12.09 4.02
C ARG A 382 -27.52 11.39 4.79
N ARG A 383 -28.10 10.34 4.18
CA ARG A 383 -29.14 9.50 4.76
C ARG A 383 -29.21 8.17 4.02
N ILE A 384 -29.75 7.16 4.68
CA ILE A 384 -30.16 5.90 4.08
C ILE A 384 -31.69 5.87 4.13
N GLY A 385 -32.33 5.70 2.98
CA GLY A 385 -33.78 5.68 2.88
C GLY A 385 -34.28 5.63 1.45
N ALA A 386 -35.56 5.39 1.28
CA ALA A 386 -36.19 5.37 -0.03
C ALA A 386 -36.19 6.76 -0.68
N SER A 387 -35.88 6.80 -1.96
CA SER A 387 -36.16 7.98 -2.82
C SER A 387 -37.48 7.73 -3.53
N LEU A 388 -38.53 8.38 -3.07
CA LEU A 388 -39.87 8.21 -3.61
C LEU A 388 -40.03 9.03 -4.90
N ASN A 389 -40.82 8.54 -5.84
CA ASN A 389 -41.22 9.30 -7.02
C ASN A 389 -42.49 10.15 -6.67
N PRO A 390 -42.37 11.48 -6.52
CA PRO A 390 -43.47 12.31 -6.07
C PRO A 390 -44.71 12.17 -6.96
N GLY A 391 -44.55 12.16 -8.27
CA GLY A 391 -45.67 12.08 -9.21
C GLY A 391 -46.44 10.76 -9.13
N LYS A 392 -45.79 9.64 -8.75
CA LYS A 392 -46.48 8.34 -8.59
C LYS A 392 -47.29 8.21 -7.28
N ILE A 393 -46.98 9.05 -6.31
CA ILE A 393 -47.68 9.09 -5.02
C ILE A 393 -48.61 10.32 -4.91
N GLY A 394 -48.89 10.98 -6.06
CA GLY A 394 -49.86 12.09 -6.12
C GLY A 394 -49.30 13.47 -5.81
N TYR A 395 -47.99 13.58 -5.53
CA TYR A 395 -47.34 14.86 -5.25
C TYR A 395 -46.93 15.58 -6.52
N SER A 396 -46.90 16.91 -6.47
CA SER A 396 -46.37 17.78 -7.52
C SER A 396 -45.08 18.43 -7.06
N SER A 397 -44.12 18.60 -7.99
CA SER A 397 -42.88 19.31 -7.70
C SER A 397 -42.57 20.36 -8.77
N THR A 398 -41.90 21.42 -8.35
CA THR A 398 -41.41 22.47 -9.26
C THR A 398 -40.07 22.99 -8.79
N LEU A 399 -39.23 23.40 -9.74
CA LEU A 399 -38.04 24.18 -9.47
C LEU A 399 -38.43 25.67 -9.48
N VAL A 400 -37.98 26.40 -8.47
CA VAL A 400 -38.23 27.84 -8.34
C VAL A 400 -36.90 28.57 -8.29
N ALA A 401 -36.81 29.69 -8.99
CA ALA A 401 -35.67 30.61 -8.87
C ALA A 401 -36.17 31.99 -8.43
N PHE A 402 -35.51 32.56 -7.44
CA PHE A 402 -35.69 33.93 -6.98
C PHE A 402 -34.50 34.78 -7.41
N LYS A 403 -34.82 36.07 -7.77
CA LYS A 403 -33.82 37.12 -7.92
C LYS A 403 -33.81 37.92 -6.61
N VAL A 404 -32.75 37.72 -5.82
CA VAL A 404 -32.60 38.28 -4.48
C VAL A 404 -31.46 39.28 -4.45
N PRO A 405 -31.59 40.48 -3.87
CA PRO A 405 -30.42 41.35 -3.66
C PRO A 405 -29.30 40.61 -2.89
N PRO A 406 -28.02 40.75 -3.27
CA PRO A 406 -26.94 40.00 -2.65
C PRO A 406 -26.87 40.13 -1.13
N GLU A 407 -27.17 41.33 -0.59
CA GLU A 407 -27.16 41.63 0.84
C GLU A 407 -28.30 40.92 1.64
N ARG A 408 -29.32 40.42 0.95
CA ARG A 408 -30.44 39.70 1.53
C ARG A 408 -30.45 38.20 1.27
N LEU A 409 -29.48 37.71 0.51
CA LEU A 409 -29.46 36.34 0.00
C LEU A 409 -29.55 35.30 1.15
N ASP A 410 -28.72 35.47 2.17
CA ASP A 410 -28.69 34.55 3.32
C ASP A 410 -29.97 34.59 4.13
N GLU A 411 -30.56 35.78 4.37
CA GLU A 411 -31.84 35.96 5.07
C GLU A 411 -32.98 35.23 4.33
N VAL A 412 -33.05 35.43 3.02
CA VAL A 412 -34.09 34.83 2.18
C VAL A 412 -33.90 33.33 2.07
N ALA A 413 -32.64 32.86 1.93
CA ALA A 413 -32.32 31.45 1.87
C ALA A 413 -32.73 30.71 3.16
N GLN A 414 -32.52 31.33 4.33
CA GLN A 414 -32.94 30.75 5.61
C GLN A 414 -34.48 30.67 5.71
N LYS A 415 -35.21 31.72 5.31
CA LYS A 415 -36.67 31.71 5.28
C LYS A 415 -37.21 30.60 4.36
N VAL A 416 -36.68 30.50 3.15
CA VAL A 416 -37.06 29.46 2.19
C VAL A 416 -36.75 28.05 2.73
N SER A 417 -35.62 27.88 3.40
CA SER A 417 -35.23 26.57 3.98
C SER A 417 -36.09 26.14 5.18
N ALA A 418 -36.83 27.05 5.81
CA ALA A 418 -37.71 26.75 6.93
C ALA A 418 -39.02 26.04 6.52
N TYR A 419 -39.35 26.02 5.24
CA TYR A 419 -40.55 25.36 4.72
C TYR A 419 -40.32 23.87 4.50
N GLU A 420 -41.16 23.02 5.03
CA GLU A 420 -41.10 21.56 4.90
C GLU A 420 -41.22 21.09 3.45
N GLU A 421 -41.95 21.83 2.63
CA GLU A 421 -42.15 21.56 1.21
C GLU A 421 -40.88 21.85 0.38
N VAL A 422 -39.90 22.58 0.92
CA VAL A 422 -38.63 22.88 0.25
C VAL A 422 -37.61 21.77 0.51
N THR A 423 -37.32 21.03 -0.51
CA THR A 423 -36.40 19.86 -0.42
C THR A 423 -34.94 20.17 -0.71
N HIS A 424 -34.69 21.20 -1.50
CA HIS A 424 -33.33 21.65 -1.91
C HIS A 424 -33.35 23.17 -2.04
N ASN A 425 -32.26 23.82 -1.60
CA ASN A 425 -32.09 25.27 -1.70
C ASN A 425 -30.62 25.59 -1.90
N TYR A 426 -30.30 26.30 -3.01
CA TYR A 426 -28.94 26.60 -3.43
C TYR A 426 -28.79 28.02 -3.93
N SER A 427 -27.69 28.69 -3.59
CA SER A 427 -27.26 29.91 -4.26
C SER A 427 -26.57 29.62 -5.59
N ARG A 428 -26.66 30.54 -6.54
CA ARG A 428 -25.99 30.51 -7.84
C ARG A 428 -25.38 31.88 -8.14
N ASP A 429 -24.22 31.87 -8.80
CA ASP A 429 -23.61 33.10 -9.33
C ASP A 429 -24.28 33.48 -10.66
N ASN A 430 -25.47 34.06 -10.55
CA ASN A 430 -26.33 34.48 -11.65
C ASN A 430 -27.33 35.53 -11.14
N GLU A 431 -28.05 36.25 -12.02
CA GLU A 431 -29.12 37.18 -11.60
C GLU A 431 -30.25 36.46 -10.87
N TRP A 432 -30.59 35.23 -11.26
CA TRP A 432 -31.44 34.32 -10.53
C TRP A 432 -30.56 33.52 -9.55
N ASN A 433 -30.37 34.10 -8.38
CA ASN A 433 -29.30 33.68 -7.50
C ASN A 433 -29.70 32.74 -6.35
N LEU A 434 -31.02 32.51 -6.16
CA LEU A 434 -31.52 31.54 -5.18
C LEU A 434 -32.43 30.52 -5.87
N TRP A 435 -32.02 29.24 -5.86
CA TRP A 435 -32.73 28.15 -6.51
C TRP A 435 -33.18 27.11 -5.51
N PHE A 436 -34.45 26.74 -5.52
CA PHE A 436 -35.00 25.75 -4.59
C PHE A 436 -36.06 24.88 -5.25
N THR A 437 -36.27 23.68 -4.71
CA THR A 437 -37.31 22.75 -5.17
C THR A 437 -38.41 22.63 -4.15
N ILE A 438 -39.64 22.85 -4.58
CA ILE A 438 -40.85 22.65 -3.78
C ILE A 438 -41.49 21.33 -4.20
N VAL A 439 -41.90 20.53 -3.20
CA VAL A 439 -42.69 19.30 -3.35
C VAL A 439 -43.91 19.40 -2.44
N ALA A 440 -45.13 19.34 -3.00
CA ALA A 440 -46.34 19.43 -2.24
C ALA A 440 -47.42 18.48 -2.77
N GLU A 441 -48.51 18.27 -2.02
CA GLU A 441 -49.56 17.30 -2.30
C GLU A 441 -50.20 17.44 -3.70
N ASN A 442 -50.23 18.64 -4.24
CA ASN A 442 -50.79 18.92 -5.58
C ASN A 442 -50.28 20.27 -6.10
N ARG A 443 -50.57 20.54 -7.39
CA ARG A 443 -50.11 21.75 -8.07
C ARG A 443 -50.66 23.05 -7.45
N GLY A 444 -51.85 23.00 -6.87
CA GLY A 444 -52.43 24.14 -6.15
C GLY A 444 -51.68 24.45 -4.85
N ALA A 445 -51.27 23.44 -4.11
CA ALA A 445 -50.42 23.58 -2.92
C ALA A 445 -49.04 24.17 -3.26
N VAL A 446 -48.41 23.69 -4.33
CA VAL A 446 -47.14 24.27 -4.83
C VAL A 446 -47.29 25.77 -5.07
N LYS A 447 -48.33 26.20 -5.81
CA LYS A 447 -48.57 27.63 -6.09
C LYS A 447 -48.77 28.45 -4.84
N ARG A 448 -49.52 27.93 -3.86
CA ARG A 448 -49.72 28.63 -2.57
C ARG A 448 -48.40 28.85 -1.83
N VAL A 449 -47.55 27.83 -1.78
CA VAL A 449 -46.22 27.92 -1.15
C VAL A 449 -45.34 28.95 -1.86
N VAL A 450 -45.29 28.95 -3.21
CA VAL A 450 -44.54 29.95 -3.99
C VAL A 450 -45.02 31.36 -3.69
N GLU A 451 -46.33 31.61 -3.73
CA GLU A 451 -46.86 32.95 -3.47
C GLU A 451 -46.68 33.39 -2.01
N THR A 452 -46.73 32.47 -1.08
CA THR A 452 -46.45 32.78 0.34
C THR A 452 -44.96 33.15 0.51
N LEU A 453 -44.06 32.39 -0.05
CA LEU A 453 -42.60 32.67 -0.03
C LEU A 453 -42.27 34.00 -0.68
N LYS A 454 -42.87 34.33 -1.83
CA LYS A 454 -42.69 35.64 -2.49
C LYS A 454 -43.06 36.78 -1.55
N ARG A 455 -44.22 36.68 -0.91
CA ARG A 455 -44.73 37.71 0.01
C ARG A 455 -43.86 37.84 1.27
N GLU A 456 -43.49 36.72 1.91
CA GLU A 456 -42.74 36.74 3.16
C GLU A 456 -41.26 37.13 2.97
N CYS A 457 -40.70 36.80 1.82
CA CYS A 457 -39.34 37.18 1.46
C CYS A 457 -39.28 38.56 0.80
N GLY A 458 -40.43 39.15 0.42
CA GLY A 458 -40.47 40.43 -0.30
C GLY A 458 -39.78 40.36 -1.66
N VAL A 459 -39.94 39.23 -2.35
CA VAL A 459 -39.35 38.96 -3.67
C VAL A 459 -40.43 39.00 -4.74
N SER A 460 -40.34 39.95 -5.67
CA SER A 460 -41.27 40.07 -6.80
C SER A 460 -40.88 39.14 -7.96
N ASP A 461 -39.58 39.05 -8.21
CA ASP A 461 -39.03 38.34 -9.36
C ASP A 461 -38.83 36.84 -9.00
N ALA A 462 -39.73 36.01 -9.49
CA ALA A 462 -39.72 34.58 -9.31
C ALA A 462 -40.00 33.86 -10.64
N LEU A 463 -39.22 32.80 -10.91
CA LEU A 463 -39.47 31.84 -11.99
C LEU A 463 -39.99 30.54 -11.38
N GLU A 464 -41.11 30.05 -11.87
CA GLU A 464 -41.60 28.70 -11.58
C GLU A 464 -41.36 27.82 -12.80
N LEU A 465 -40.60 26.74 -12.65
CA LEU A 465 -40.11 25.87 -13.69
C LEU A 465 -40.55 24.41 -13.46
N PRO A 466 -41.83 24.09 -13.69
CA PRO A 466 -42.29 22.71 -13.58
C PRO A 466 -41.63 21.83 -14.64
N ALA A 467 -41.27 20.61 -14.27
CA ALA A 467 -40.72 19.65 -15.23
C ALA A 467 -41.80 19.19 -16.21
N GLU A 468 -41.66 19.46 -17.49
CA GLU A 468 -42.54 18.99 -18.54
C GLU A 468 -42.30 17.52 -18.90
N LYS A 469 -41.00 17.09 -18.91
CA LYS A 469 -40.58 15.72 -19.23
C LYS A 469 -39.35 15.33 -18.44
N THR A 470 -39.40 14.16 -17.83
CA THR A 470 -38.25 13.59 -17.13
C THR A 470 -37.50 12.62 -18.03
N TYR A 471 -36.24 12.91 -18.33
CA TYR A 471 -35.40 12.04 -19.17
C TYR A 471 -34.56 11.06 -18.33
N LYS A 472 -34.13 11.46 -17.15
CA LYS A 472 -33.33 10.64 -16.25
C LYS A 472 -33.49 11.08 -14.80
N LEU A 473 -33.73 10.12 -13.91
CA LEU A 473 -33.81 10.31 -12.45
C LEU A 473 -32.83 9.34 -11.77
N LYS A 474 -31.57 9.36 -12.15
CA LYS A 474 -30.57 8.51 -11.49
C LYS A 474 -29.40 9.39 -11.02
N ALA A 475 -29.32 9.61 -9.72
CA ALA A 475 -28.17 10.25 -9.07
C ALA A 475 -27.27 9.14 -8.49
N VAL A 476 -26.40 8.58 -9.31
CA VAL A 476 -25.38 7.61 -8.89
C VAL A 476 -24.03 8.23 -9.22
N PHE A 477 -23.20 8.35 -8.20
CA PHE A 477 -21.82 8.80 -8.35
C PHE A 477 -20.97 7.57 -8.78
N SER A 478 -20.44 7.59 -9.98
CA SER A 478 -19.56 6.55 -10.54
C SER A 478 -18.10 6.81 -10.20
#